data_5fe1117ee9c9748cee82578edf4946e1
#
_entry.id   5fe1117ee9c9748cee82578edf4946e1
#
_cell.length_a   1.000
_cell.length_b   1.000
_cell.length_c   1.000
_cell.angle_alpha   90.00
_cell.angle_beta   90.00
_cell.angle_gamma   90.00
#
_symmetry.space_group_name_H-M   'P 1'
#
loop_
_entity.id
_entity.type
_entity.pdbx_description
1 polymer ?
#
loop_
_entity_poly.entity_id
_entity_poly.type
_entity_poly.pdbx_seq_one_letter_code
_entity_poly.pdbx_strand_id
1 'polypeptide(L)'
;EMRFSFPGGVFISSASFLLCGRLLTRVNEIGSSFLCFFERNGHEVVDSCPLVPRNDPTLMFTNSGMVQFKNLFTGLERRDYVRATTSQKCVRAGGKHNDLDNVGYTARHHTFFEMLGNFSFGDYFKEEAIPYAWNLLTQDFGIDKSRLLTTIYHTDDEAFEIWKKVGVPEERIIRIATSDNFWQMGPTGPCGPCTEIFYDHGDHIWGGPPGSAEEDGDRFIEIWNIVFMQNEQFEDGAMRALDMQSIDTGMGLERIGALLQGRHDNYDTDTMRALIEASAHATSTDPDGAGNVHHRVIADHLRSTSFLIAEGVLPSNEGRGYVLRRIMRRAMRHAHLLGAKDPVMHRLVPELIRQMGEHYPELGRGKALIEETLKAEETRFKATLDRGLTLLDE
;
A
#
# COMPACT_ATOMS: atom_id res chain seq x y z
N GLU A 1 34.88 -11.09 7.90
CA GLU A 1 33.88 -11.24 6.85
C GLU A 1 33.28 -12.65 6.90
N MET A 2 32.15 -12.80 7.58
CA MET A 2 31.37 -14.05 7.49
C MET A 2 30.27 -13.84 6.47
N ARG A 3 30.32 -14.59 5.38
CA ARG A 3 29.25 -14.64 4.36
C ARG A 3 28.30 -15.77 4.72
N PHE A 4 27.06 -15.43 5.00
CA PHE A 4 25.97 -16.40 5.10
C PHE A 4 25.22 -16.41 3.76
N SER A 5 25.10 -17.60 3.16
CA SER A 5 24.36 -17.82 1.93
C SER A 5 23.03 -18.47 2.29
N PHE A 6 21.92 -17.84 1.92
CA PHE A 6 20.58 -18.41 2.04
C PHE A 6 20.09 -18.92 0.67
N PRO A 7 19.35 -20.03 0.62
CA PRO A 7 18.77 -20.51 -0.61
C PRO A 7 17.54 -19.65 -0.99
N GLY A 8 17.73 -18.74 -1.93
CA GLY A 8 16.68 -17.87 -2.41
C GLY A 8 17.13 -16.49 -2.91
N GLY A 9 18.43 -16.22 -2.91
CA GLY A 9 19.02 -15.11 -3.68
C GLY A 9 18.78 -13.68 -3.16
N VAL A 10 18.37 -13.48 -1.91
CA VAL A 10 18.36 -12.15 -1.28
C VAL A 10 19.69 -11.98 -0.53
N PHE A 11 20.62 -11.23 -1.12
CA PHE A 11 21.84 -10.80 -0.45
C PHE A 11 21.50 -9.65 0.52
N ILE A 12 21.28 -9.98 1.78
CA ILE A 12 21.31 -8.96 2.85
C ILE A 12 22.79 -8.75 3.19
N SER A 13 23.34 -7.62 2.79
CA SER A 13 24.72 -7.25 3.09
C SER A 13 24.89 -7.08 4.60
N SER A 14 26.08 -7.41 5.12
CA SER A 14 26.49 -7.22 6.52
C SER A 14 26.43 -5.76 7.02
N ALA A 15 25.99 -4.82 6.20
CA ALA A 15 25.65 -3.46 6.56
C ALA A 15 24.30 -3.34 7.31
N SER A 16 23.44 -4.38 7.29
CA SER A 16 22.14 -4.38 7.98
C SER A 16 22.25 -4.39 9.52
N PHE A 17 23.41 -4.73 10.08
CA PHE A 17 23.66 -4.71 11.53
C PHE A 17 23.94 -3.30 12.10
N LEU A 18 24.07 -2.27 11.26
CA LEU A 18 24.38 -0.90 11.65
C LEU A 18 23.20 0.08 11.44
N LEU A 19 22.02 -0.41 11.08
CA LEU A 19 20.85 0.44 10.82
C LEU A 19 20.15 0.96 12.09
N CYS A 20 20.50 0.47 13.26
CA CYS A 20 20.02 1.02 14.53
C CYS A 20 20.72 2.35 14.83
N GLY A 21 20.15 3.48 14.35
CA GLY A 21 20.68 4.83 14.61
C GLY A 21 20.92 5.70 13.36
N ARG A 22 20.64 5.22 12.16
CA ARG A 22 20.61 6.06 10.95
C ARG A 22 19.20 6.63 10.73
N LEU A 23 19.14 7.92 10.36
CA LEU A 23 17.92 8.47 9.76
C LEU A 23 17.54 7.61 8.56
N LEU A 24 16.37 6.97 8.64
CA LEU A 24 15.77 6.25 7.50
C LEU A 24 15.35 7.30 6.48
N THR A 25 16.08 7.38 5.37
CA THR A 25 15.92 8.47 4.41
C THR A 25 15.19 8.05 3.15
N ARG A 26 15.08 6.75 2.87
CA ARG A 26 14.47 6.22 1.64
C ARG A 26 13.32 5.28 1.94
N VAL A 27 12.28 5.32 1.10
CA VAL A 27 11.11 4.43 1.21
C VAL A 27 11.54 2.95 1.26
N ASN A 28 12.46 2.54 0.42
CA ASN A 28 12.96 1.17 0.40
C ASN A 28 13.67 0.75 1.71
N GLU A 29 14.41 1.66 2.34
CA GLU A 29 15.06 1.41 3.64
C GLU A 29 14.03 1.25 4.77
N ILE A 30 12.94 2.01 4.71
CA ILE A 30 11.83 1.94 5.67
C ILE A 30 11.14 0.58 5.57
N GLY A 31 10.82 0.12 4.36
CA GLY A 31 10.27 -1.21 4.14
C GLY A 31 11.18 -2.32 4.67
N SER A 32 12.46 -2.27 4.37
CA SER A 32 13.45 -3.22 4.88
C SER A 32 13.57 -3.19 6.40
N SER A 33 13.51 -2.01 7.02
CA SER A 33 13.56 -1.85 8.47
C SER A 33 12.34 -2.48 9.17
N PHE A 34 11.15 -2.33 8.59
CA PHE A 34 9.92 -2.99 9.06
C PHE A 34 10.09 -4.51 9.06
N LEU A 35 10.50 -5.09 7.94
CA LEU A 35 10.71 -6.53 7.82
C LEU A 35 11.75 -7.05 8.81
N CYS A 36 12.89 -6.37 8.94
CA CYS A 36 13.94 -6.72 9.90
C CYS A 36 13.47 -6.63 11.37
N PHE A 37 12.60 -5.67 11.71
CA PHE A 37 12.03 -5.58 13.05
C PHE A 37 11.22 -6.82 13.38
N PHE A 38 10.35 -7.25 12.49
CA PHE A 38 9.51 -8.42 12.73
C PHE A 38 10.29 -9.74 12.61
N GLU A 39 11.28 -9.84 11.72
CA GLU A 39 12.18 -10.98 11.64
C GLU A 39 12.91 -11.21 12.98
N ARG A 40 13.43 -10.15 13.61
CA ARG A 40 14.07 -10.21 14.95
C ARG A 40 13.08 -10.62 16.04
N ASN A 41 11.79 -10.45 15.83
CA ASN A 41 10.71 -10.87 16.71
C ASN A 41 10.08 -12.21 16.28
N GLY A 42 10.80 -13.02 15.52
CA GLY A 42 10.45 -14.40 15.20
C GLY A 42 9.42 -14.57 14.08
N HIS A 43 9.24 -13.58 13.23
CA HIS A 43 8.38 -13.68 12.05
C HIS A 43 9.19 -14.16 10.84
N GLU A 44 8.60 -15.06 10.05
CA GLU A 44 9.13 -15.42 8.74
C GLU A 44 8.93 -14.26 7.76
N VAL A 45 9.99 -13.86 7.07
CA VAL A 45 9.90 -12.86 6.00
C VAL A 45 9.40 -13.56 4.74
N VAL A 46 8.18 -13.22 4.34
CA VAL A 46 7.50 -13.85 3.20
C VAL A 46 7.47 -12.87 2.02
N ASP A 47 7.84 -13.34 0.85
CA ASP A 47 7.79 -12.56 -0.38
C ASP A 47 6.37 -12.07 -0.72
N SER A 48 6.29 -10.93 -1.39
CA SER A 48 5.05 -10.44 -1.96
C SER A 48 4.43 -11.46 -2.93
N CYS A 49 3.18 -11.82 -2.70
CA CYS A 49 2.48 -12.65 -3.68
C CYS A 49 2.14 -11.85 -4.95
N PRO A 50 1.83 -12.55 -6.07
CA PRO A 50 1.41 -11.89 -7.30
C PRO A 50 0.18 -10.99 -7.10
N LEU A 51 0.12 -9.91 -7.88
CA LEU A 51 -1.05 -9.01 -7.94
C LEU A 51 -2.29 -9.70 -8.50
N VAL A 52 -2.10 -10.73 -9.34
CA VAL A 52 -3.19 -11.58 -9.84
C VAL A 52 -3.34 -12.80 -8.92
N PRO A 53 -4.35 -12.83 -8.03
CA PRO A 53 -4.55 -13.95 -7.11
C PRO A 53 -4.80 -15.24 -7.89
N ARG A 54 -4.02 -16.28 -7.60
CA ARG A 54 -4.15 -17.57 -8.31
C ARG A 54 -5.34 -18.40 -7.81
N ASN A 55 -5.68 -18.27 -6.53
CA ASN A 55 -6.62 -19.15 -5.84
C ASN A 55 -7.88 -18.42 -5.33
N ASP A 56 -8.12 -17.18 -5.74
CA ASP A 56 -9.31 -16.43 -5.37
C ASP A 56 -9.96 -15.77 -6.60
N PRO A 57 -10.99 -16.41 -7.19
CA PRO A 57 -11.69 -15.88 -8.34
C PRO A 57 -12.58 -14.66 -7.99
N THR A 58 -12.81 -14.39 -6.71
CA THR A 58 -13.63 -13.26 -6.26
C THR A 58 -12.87 -11.93 -6.28
N LEU A 59 -11.54 -11.98 -6.28
CA LEU A 59 -10.67 -10.81 -6.33
C LEU A 59 -10.10 -10.57 -7.72
N MET A 60 -10.22 -9.36 -8.20
CA MET A 60 -9.54 -8.93 -9.43
C MET A 60 -8.03 -8.89 -9.22
N PHE A 61 -7.59 -8.24 -8.14
CA PHE A 61 -6.19 -8.07 -7.79
C PHE A 61 -5.99 -8.26 -6.29
N THR A 62 -4.77 -8.58 -5.90
CA THR A 62 -4.34 -8.55 -4.51
C THR A 62 -4.42 -7.10 -4.02
N ASN A 63 -5.26 -6.84 -3.03
CA ASN A 63 -5.60 -5.51 -2.53
C ASN A 63 -5.21 -5.28 -1.06
N SER A 64 -4.65 -6.30 -0.41
CA SER A 64 -4.15 -6.25 0.97
C SER A 64 -3.14 -7.34 1.24
N GLY A 65 -2.35 -7.18 2.30
CA GLY A 65 -1.30 -8.13 2.69
C GLY A 65 -1.83 -9.51 3.08
N MET A 66 -3.04 -9.57 3.62
CA MET A 66 -3.63 -10.81 4.10
C MET A 66 -4.07 -11.78 2.99
N VAL A 67 -4.20 -11.33 1.74
CA VAL A 67 -4.76 -12.14 0.65
C VAL A 67 -4.02 -13.46 0.46
N GLN A 68 -2.69 -13.45 0.53
CA GLN A 68 -1.88 -14.66 0.41
C GLN A 68 -2.00 -15.61 1.63
N PHE A 69 -2.52 -15.12 2.75
CA PHE A 69 -2.65 -15.86 4.01
C PHE A 69 -4.09 -16.23 4.36
N LYS A 70 -5.06 -15.92 3.49
CA LYS A 70 -6.50 -16.13 3.72
C LYS A 70 -6.82 -17.50 4.30
N ASN A 71 -6.27 -18.56 3.70
CA ASN A 71 -6.55 -19.94 4.10
C ASN A 71 -5.85 -20.34 5.41
N LEU A 72 -4.83 -19.61 5.84
CA LEU A 72 -4.19 -19.83 7.14
C LEU A 72 -5.10 -19.37 8.29
N PHE A 73 -5.79 -18.22 8.12
CA PHE A 73 -6.71 -17.70 9.13
C PHE A 73 -7.91 -18.61 9.38
N THR A 74 -8.36 -19.35 8.37
CA THR A 74 -9.47 -20.31 8.47
C THR A 74 -9.02 -21.73 8.77
N GLY A 75 -7.71 -21.98 8.88
CA GLY A 75 -7.15 -23.31 9.13
C GLY A 75 -7.21 -24.28 7.94
N LEU A 76 -7.64 -23.80 6.75
CA LEU A 76 -7.68 -24.59 5.51
C LEU A 76 -6.29 -24.86 4.93
N GLU A 77 -5.31 -24.07 5.27
CA GLU A 77 -3.90 -24.22 4.89
C GLU A 77 -3.03 -24.20 6.14
N ARG A 78 -1.88 -24.88 6.09
CA ARG A 78 -0.84 -24.83 7.12
C ARG A 78 0.50 -24.59 6.46
N ARG A 79 1.36 -23.83 7.13
CA ARG A 79 2.76 -23.57 6.74
C ARG A 79 3.68 -23.89 7.91
N ASP A 80 4.98 -23.94 7.64
CA ASP A 80 5.99 -24.26 8.66
C ASP A 80 6.26 -23.11 9.64
N TYR A 81 5.51 -22.01 9.53
CA TYR A 81 5.58 -20.85 10.42
C TYR A 81 4.19 -20.45 10.92
N VAL A 82 4.15 -19.84 12.09
CA VAL A 82 2.94 -19.28 12.73
C VAL A 82 2.97 -17.76 12.84
N ARG A 83 4.10 -17.14 12.46
CA ARG A 83 4.30 -15.69 12.36
C ARG A 83 4.87 -15.35 11.01
N ALA A 84 4.37 -14.34 10.36
CA ALA A 84 4.91 -13.86 9.08
C ALA A 84 4.98 -12.34 9.04
N THR A 85 5.87 -11.83 8.19
CA THR A 85 5.93 -10.42 7.81
C THR A 85 6.18 -10.29 6.31
N THR A 86 5.59 -9.28 5.69
CA THR A 86 5.74 -9.07 4.25
C THR A 86 5.59 -7.59 3.88
N SER A 87 6.20 -7.19 2.74
CA SER A 87 5.85 -6.00 2.00
C SER A 87 5.08 -6.42 0.75
N GLN A 88 3.75 -6.34 0.81
CA GLN A 88 2.87 -6.86 -0.23
C GLN A 88 2.52 -5.79 -1.25
N LYS A 89 2.79 -6.08 -2.52
CA LYS A 89 2.26 -5.29 -3.64
C LYS A 89 0.74 -5.36 -3.67
N CYS A 90 0.07 -4.23 -3.76
CA CYS A 90 -1.38 -4.13 -3.80
C CYS A 90 -1.86 -3.25 -4.95
N VAL A 91 -3.01 -3.62 -5.54
CA VAL A 91 -3.71 -2.80 -6.53
C VAL A 91 -5.15 -2.59 -6.11
N ARG A 92 -5.56 -1.31 -6.03
CA ARG A 92 -6.95 -0.86 -5.75
C ARG A 92 -7.47 0.01 -6.88
N ALA A 93 -7.92 -0.62 -7.95
CA ALA A 93 -8.38 0.06 -9.16
C ALA A 93 -9.66 -0.54 -9.75
N GLY A 94 -10.45 -1.21 -8.94
CA GLY A 94 -11.72 -1.83 -9.34
C GLY A 94 -12.31 -2.69 -8.24
N GLY A 95 -13.62 -2.99 -8.33
CA GLY A 95 -14.33 -3.76 -7.32
C GLY A 95 -14.70 -2.93 -6.09
N LYS A 96 -14.72 -3.59 -4.91
CA LYS A 96 -15.10 -2.95 -3.62
C LYS A 96 -14.13 -1.84 -3.20
N HIS A 97 -12.85 -2.00 -3.50
CA HIS A 97 -11.79 -1.02 -3.22
C HIS A 97 -11.31 -0.39 -4.52
N ASN A 98 -11.69 0.86 -4.75
CA ASN A 98 -11.37 1.59 -5.98
C ASN A 98 -10.91 3.01 -5.64
N ASP A 99 -9.61 3.23 -5.67
CA ASP A 99 -8.99 4.52 -5.38
C ASP A 99 -8.72 5.35 -6.65
N LEU A 100 -9.06 4.82 -7.84
CA LEU A 100 -8.67 5.38 -9.12
C LEU A 100 -9.02 6.87 -9.29
N ASP A 101 -10.22 7.27 -8.84
CA ASP A 101 -10.72 8.63 -9.04
C ASP A 101 -10.05 9.64 -8.09
N ASN A 102 -9.55 9.18 -6.93
CA ASN A 102 -8.85 10.00 -5.94
C ASN A 102 -7.37 10.23 -6.26
N VAL A 103 -6.78 9.35 -7.09
CA VAL A 103 -5.36 9.41 -7.44
C VAL A 103 -5.01 10.72 -8.13
N GLY A 104 -4.00 11.40 -7.59
CA GLY A 104 -3.51 12.70 -8.05
C GLY A 104 -4.16 13.89 -7.35
N TYR A 105 -5.35 13.73 -6.77
CA TYR A 105 -6.12 14.80 -6.12
C TYR A 105 -6.03 14.79 -4.60
N THR A 106 -5.65 13.68 -4.00
CA THR A 106 -5.42 13.53 -2.57
C THR A 106 -3.95 13.22 -2.30
N ALA A 107 -3.49 13.48 -1.10
CA ALA A 107 -2.10 13.25 -0.69
C ALA A 107 -1.76 11.75 -0.50
N ARG A 108 -2.76 10.86 -0.34
CA ARG A 108 -2.59 9.52 0.22
C ARG A 108 -3.14 8.35 -0.61
N HIS A 109 -3.86 8.60 -1.72
CA HIS A 109 -4.46 7.52 -2.51
C HIS A 109 -3.62 7.15 -3.73
N HIS A 110 -3.48 5.84 -3.93
CA HIS A 110 -2.74 5.24 -5.03
C HIS A 110 -3.51 4.07 -5.63
N THR A 111 -3.34 3.80 -6.94
CA THR A 111 -3.83 2.55 -7.54
C THR A 111 -2.90 1.38 -7.23
N PHE A 112 -1.60 1.63 -7.14
CA PHE A 112 -0.59 0.68 -6.68
C PHE A 112 0.07 1.22 -5.41
N PHE A 113 0.22 0.38 -4.39
CA PHE A 113 0.95 0.69 -3.18
C PHE A 113 1.54 -0.59 -2.56
N GLU A 114 2.48 -0.42 -1.65
CA GLU A 114 3.04 -1.52 -0.88
C GLU A 114 2.44 -1.50 0.52
N MET A 115 1.91 -2.64 0.94
CA MET A 115 1.37 -2.84 2.29
C MET A 115 2.35 -3.66 3.12
N LEU A 116 2.94 -3.02 4.11
CA LEU A 116 3.73 -3.68 5.14
C LEU A 116 2.78 -4.36 6.13
N GLY A 117 3.04 -5.61 6.47
CA GLY A 117 2.20 -6.35 7.39
C GLY A 117 2.97 -7.33 8.26
N ASN A 118 2.48 -7.51 9.48
CA ASN A 118 2.85 -8.61 10.33
C ASN A 118 1.61 -9.42 10.69
N PHE A 119 1.79 -10.72 10.78
CA PHE A 119 0.72 -11.70 10.90
C PHE A 119 1.03 -12.71 12.00
N SER A 120 0.00 -13.11 12.73
CA SER A 120 0.04 -14.21 13.66
C SER A 120 -1.09 -15.18 13.35
N PHE A 121 -0.77 -16.44 13.20
CA PHE A 121 -1.71 -17.51 12.89
C PHE A 121 -1.87 -18.39 14.12
N GLY A 122 -2.69 -17.93 15.09
CA GLY A 122 -2.96 -18.64 16.33
C GLY A 122 -1.81 -18.67 17.32
N ASP A 123 -0.85 -17.76 17.22
CA ASP A 123 0.31 -17.71 18.11
C ASP A 123 0.18 -16.54 19.11
N TYR A 124 0.39 -15.30 18.70
CA TYR A 124 0.12 -14.14 19.55
C TYR A 124 -1.15 -13.40 19.12
N PHE A 125 -1.66 -12.56 20.02
CA PHE A 125 -2.87 -11.77 19.78
C PHE A 125 -2.66 -10.31 20.22
N LYS A 126 -3.68 -9.63 20.76
CA LYS A 126 -3.67 -8.20 21.07
C LYS A 126 -2.54 -7.77 22.00
N GLU A 127 -2.24 -8.57 23.03
CA GLU A 127 -1.24 -8.25 24.06
C GLU A 127 0.20 -8.12 23.52
N GLU A 128 0.50 -8.73 22.37
CA GLU A 128 1.80 -8.63 21.71
C GLU A 128 1.72 -7.74 20.47
N ALA A 129 0.63 -7.81 19.70
CA ALA A 129 0.47 -7.03 18.46
C ALA A 129 0.53 -5.52 18.70
N ILE A 130 -0.19 -5.02 19.71
CA ILE A 130 -0.22 -3.61 20.06
C ILE A 130 1.16 -3.11 20.53
N PRO A 131 1.86 -3.76 21.47
CA PRO A 131 3.22 -3.40 21.84
C PRO A 131 4.22 -3.45 20.68
N TYR A 132 4.13 -4.43 19.76
CA TYR A 132 4.99 -4.44 18.57
C TYR A 132 4.81 -3.17 17.73
N ALA A 133 3.56 -2.81 17.45
CA ALA A 133 3.26 -1.60 16.68
C ALA A 133 3.78 -0.34 17.38
N TRP A 134 3.49 -0.19 18.67
CA TRP A 134 3.91 0.95 19.45
C TRP A 134 5.44 1.09 19.53
N ASN A 135 6.14 -0.02 19.76
CA ASN A 135 7.59 -0.02 19.85
C ASN A 135 8.25 0.30 18.50
N LEU A 136 7.78 -0.31 17.41
CA LEU A 136 8.29 0.01 16.07
C LEU A 136 8.16 1.49 15.75
N LEU A 137 6.97 2.07 15.95
CA LEU A 137 6.72 3.47 15.63
C LEU A 137 7.50 4.42 16.53
N THR A 138 7.55 4.17 17.83
CA THR A 138 8.07 5.16 18.80
C THR A 138 9.55 4.96 19.17
N GLN A 139 10.10 3.72 19.02
CA GLN A 139 11.48 3.43 19.35
C GLN A 139 12.34 3.28 18.08
N ASP A 140 11.95 2.41 17.15
CA ASP A 140 12.73 2.15 15.94
C ASP A 140 12.59 3.28 14.90
N PHE A 141 11.37 3.76 14.65
CA PHE A 141 11.11 4.86 13.73
C PHE A 141 11.22 6.25 14.39
N GLY A 142 11.23 6.32 15.73
CA GLY A 142 11.42 7.55 16.48
C GLY A 142 10.28 8.58 16.32
N ILE A 143 9.06 8.14 16.01
CA ILE A 143 7.91 9.02 15.85
C ILE A 143 7.52 9.60 17.22
N ASP A 144 7.29 10.91 17.27
CA ASP A 144 6.83 11.58 18.48
C ASP A 144 5.47 11.06 18.93
N LYS A 145 5.43 10.47 20.13
CA LYS A 145 4.22 9.91 20.75
C LYS A 145 3.08 10.92 20.84
N SER A 146 3.39 12.21 21.00
CA SER A 146 2.40 13.27 21.08
C SER A 146 1.65 13.51 19.77
N ARG A 147 2.17 13.01 18.66
CA ARG A 147 1.55 13.05 17.32
C ARG A 147 0.69 11.84 17.01
N LEU A 148 0.78 10.76 17.82
CA LEU A 148 0.05 9.53 17.58
C LEU A 148 -1.28 9.53 18.31
N LEU A 149 -2.30 9.00 17.65
CA LEU A 149 -3.65 8.79 18.15
C LEU A 149 -4.10 7.40 17.69
N THR A 150 -4.89 6.70 18.51
CA THR A 150 -5.38 5.37 18.16
C THR A 150 -6.90 5.32 18.20
N THR A 151 -7.48 4.51 17.31
CA THR A 151 -8.89 4.15 17.38
C THR A 151 -9.04 2.71 17.80
N ILE A 152 -10.17 2.38 18.38
CA ILE A 152 -10.57 1.00 18.70
C ILE A 152 -12.05 0.81 18.36
N TYR A 153 -12.46 -0.43 18.12
CA TYR A 153 -13.88 -0.75 18.05
C TYR A 153 -14.54 -0.48 19.41
N HIS A 154 -15.70 0.14 19.43
CA HIS A 154 -16.30 0.74 20.61
C HIS A 154 -16.50 -0.23 21.79
N THR A 155 -16.61 -1.53 21.54
CA THR A 155 -16.79 -2.58 22.56
C THR A 155 -15.49 -3.32 22.90
N ASP A 156 -14.34 -2.93 22.29
CA ASP A 156 -13.07 -3.62 22.52
C ASP A 156 -12.32 -3.02 23.72
N ASP A 157 -12.80 -3.34 24.93
CA ASP A 157 -12.17 -2.88 26.18
C ASP A 157 -10.77 -3.48 26.40
N GLU A 158 -10.51 -4.66 25.86
CA GLU A 158 -9.19 -5.30 25.95
C GLU A 158 -8.14 -4.47 25.20
N ALA A 159 -8.41 -4.09 23.95
CA ALA A 159 -7.50 -3.23 23.19
C ALA A 159 -7.32 -1.86 23.87
N PHE A 160 -8.40 -1.30 24.44
CA PHE A 160 -8.33 -0.04 25.20
C PHE A 160 -7.33 -0.10 26.36
N GLU A 161 -7.42 -1.13 27.19
CA GLU A 161 -6.54 -1.29 28.35
C GLU A 161 -5.09 -1.59 27.93
N ILE A 162 -4.88 -2.32 26.83
CA ILE A 162 -3.53 -2.58 26.32
C ILE A 162 -2.90 -1.28 25.81
N TRP A 163 -3.63 -0.43 25.07
CA TRP A 163 -3.13 0.87 24.63
C TRP A 163 -2.74 1.78 25.80
N LYS A 164 -3.54 1.82 26.85
CA LYS A 164 -3.18 2.55 28.09
C LYS A 164 -1.91 1.98 28.73
N LYS A 165 -1.78 0.67 28.80
CA LYS A 165 -0.62 -0.03 29.37
C LYS A 165 0.68 0.27 28.62
N VAL A 166 0.64 0.43 27.30
CA VAL A 166 1.84 0.81 26.51
C VAL A 166 2.13 2.31 26.56
N GLY A 167 1.27 3.11 27.17
CA GLY A 167 1.49 4.53 27.48
C GLY A 167 0.79 5.51 26.54
N VAL A 168 -0.27 5.08 25.84
CA VAL A 168 -1.13 6.02 25.12
C VAL A 168 -2.09 6.68 26.11
N PRO A 169 -2.16 8.02 26.20
CA PRO A 169 -3.13 8.70 27.04
C PRO A 169 -4.57 8.37 26.64
N GLU A 170 -5.46 8.26 27.62
CA GLU A 170 -6.86 7.84 27.41
C GLU A 170 -7.59 8.76 26.42
N GLU A 171 -7.35 10.06 26.47
CA GLU A 171 -7.91 11.06 25.56
C GLU A 171 -7.42 10.91 24.11
N ARG A 172 -6.43 10.06 23.85
CA ARG A 172 -5.90 9.74 22.53
C ARG A 172 -6.31 8.33 22.04
N ILE A 173 -7.23 7.69 22.74
CA ILE A 173 -7.83 6.39 22.35
C ILE A 173 -9.30 6.64 22.04
N ILE A 174 -9.65 6.68 20.76
CA ILE A 174 -11.01 6.99 20.31
C ILE A 174 -11.79 5.71 20.06
N ARG A 175 -13.00 5.63 20.61
CA ARG A 175 -13.93 4.52 20.38
C ARG A 175 -14.81 4.78 19.17
N ILE A 176 -14.74 3.92 18.18
CA ILE A 176 -15.50 4.02 16.92
C ILE A 176 -16.53 2.91 16.87
N ALA A 177 -17.80 3.29 16.67
CA ALA A 177 -18.93 2.36 16.62
C ALA A 177 -19.28 1.88 15.19
N THR A 178 -18.74 2.54 14.19
CA THR A 178 -18.97 2.22 12.78
C THR A 178 -18.14 1.02 12.32
N SER A 179 -18.34 0.62 11.06
CA SER A 179 -17.56 -0.42 10.40
C SER A 179 -16.10 -0.07 10.18
N ASP A 180 -15.69 1.18 10.42
CA ASP A 180 -14.31 1.61 10.20
C ASP A 180 -13.34 0.86 11.12
N ASN A 181 -13.75 0.59 12.37
CA ASN A 181 -12.98 -0.25 13.30
C ASN A 181 -13.50 -1.70 13.42
N PHE A 182 -14.26 -2.20 12.42
CA PHE A 182 -14.62 -3.60 12.31
C PHE A 182 -14.35 -4.10 10.89
N TRP A 183 -13.24 -4.80 10.71
CA TRP A 183 -12.81 -5.26 9.41
C TRP A 183 -13.51 -6.56 8.98
N GLN A 184 -13.93 -6.58 7.71
CA GLN A 184 -14.53 -7.74 7.06
C GLN A 184 -13.89 -7.93 5.67
N MET A 185 -13.48 -9.14 5.36
CA MET A 185 -12.91 -9.48 4.07
C MET A 185 -13.90 -9.27 2.91
N GLY A 186 -15.16 -9.62 3.14
CA GLY A 186 -16.24 -9.56 2.17
C GLY A 186 -17.56 -9.97 2.82
N PRO A 187 -18.53 -10.44 2.03
CA PRO A 187 -19.80 -10.97 2.56
C PRO A 187 -19.59 -12.21 3.44
N THR A 188 -18.49 -12.93 3.23
CA THR A 188 -18.11 -14.13 3.98
C THR A 188 -16.60 -14.12 4.25
N GLY A 189 -16.18 -14.84 5.28
CA GLY A 189 -14.77 -15.04 5.62
C GLY A 189 -14.37 -14.43 6.96
N PRO A 190 -13.07 -14.47 7.28
CA PRO A 190 -12.55 -13.96 8.54
C PRO A 190 -12.88 -12.48 8.73
N CYS A 191 -13.20 -12.12 9.98
CA CYS A 191 -13.52 -10.75 10.36
C CYS A 191 -13.23 -10.51 11.83
N GLY A 192 -13.22 -9.26 12.24
CA GLY A 192 -13.08 -8.89 13.64
C GLY A 192 -12.87 -7.39 13.84
N PRO A 193 -12.88 -6.95 15.10
CA PRO A 193 -12.57 -5.59 15.46
C PRO A 193 -11.13 -5.26 15.05
N CYS A 194 -10.87 -4.00 14.77
CA CYS A 194 -9.54 -3.51 14.52
C CYS A 194 -9.22 -2.24 15.31
N THR A 195 -7.95 -1.97 15.43
CA THR A 195 -7.42 -0.74 15.98
C THR A 195 -6.54 -0.08 14.93
N GLU A 196 -6.69 1.22 14.78
CA GLU A 196 -5.92 1.99 13.81
C GLU A 196 -5.05 3.00 14.52
N ILE A 197 -3.89 3.27 13.95
CA ILE A 197 -2.96 4.30 14.44
C ILE A 197 -2.94 5.43 13.44
N PHE A 198 -3.22 6.64 13.94
CA PHE A 198 -3.23 7.87 13.16
C PHE A 198 -2.07 8.76 13.56
N TYR A 199 -1.58 9.53 12.59
CA TYR A 199 -0.60 10.59 12.83
C TYR A 199 -1.25 11.96 12.63
N ASP A 200 -1.09 12.86 13.61
CA ASP A 200 -1.53 14.25 13.52
C ASP A 200 -0.45 15.11 12.86
N HIS A 201 -0.67 15.51 11.63
CA HIS A 201 0.22 16.39 10.87
C HIS A 201 0.26 17.84 11.40
N GLY A 202 -0.69 18.21 12.26
CA GLY A 202 -0.76 19.53 12.89
C GLY A 202 -1.89 20.41 12.37
N ASP A 203 -2.16 21.47 13.11
CA ASP A 203 -3.31 22.36 12.92
C ASP A 203 -3.24 23.26 11.67
N HIS A 204 -2.09 23.31 11.01
CA HIS A 204 -1.92 24.00 9.72
C HIS A 204 -2.55 23.21 8.55
N ILE A 205 -2.96 21.96 8.77
CA ILE A 205 -3.67 21.11 7.80
C ILE A 205 -5.11 20.97 8.27
N TRP A 206 -6.06 21.17 7.37
CA TRP A 206 -7.48 21.00 7.66
C TRP A 206 -7.82 19.52 7.93
N GLY A 207 -8.64 19.28 8.94
CA GLY A 207 -9.16 17.98 9.31
C GLY A 207 -9.32 17.82 10.81
N GLY A 208 -10.18 16.91 11.20
CA GLY A 208 -10.44 16.51 12.59
C GLY A 208 -10.01 15.08 12.88
N PRO A 209 -9.98 14.69 14.16
CA PRO A 209 -9.67 13.33 14.54
C PRO A 209 -10.76 12.34 14.05
N PRO A 210 -10.45 11.04 13.94
CA PRO A 210 -11.42 10.01 13.58
C PRO A 210 -12.68 10.08 14.44
N GLY A 211 -13.85 9.89 13.83
CA GLY A 211 -15.16 10.01 14.48
C GLY A 211 -15.67 11.46 14.61
N SER A 212 -14.93 12.46 14.15
CA SER A 212 -15.39 13.86 14.10
C SER A 212 -16.04 14.21 12.78
N ALA A 213 -16.75 15.35 12.73
CA ALA A 213 -17.38 15.83 11.48
C ALA A 213 -16.36 16.20 10.39
N GLU A 214 -15.09 16.36 10.72
CA GLU A 214 -14.01 16.77 9.82
C GLU A 214 -12.97 15.64 9.62
N GLU A 215 -13.34 14.39 9.88
CA GLU A 215 -12.44 13.23 9.76
C GLU A 215 -11.93 12.96 8.34
N ASP A 216 -12.67 13.41 7.33
CA ASP A 216 -12.27 13.29 5.91
C ASP A 216 -11.06 14.16 5.52
N GLY A 217 -10.64 15.07 6.42
CA GLY A 217 -9.50 15.95 6.19
C GLY A 217 -8.15 15.22 6.21
N ASP A 218 -7.11 15.91 5.75
CA ASP A 218 -5.76 15.36 5.62
C ASP A 218 -4.86 15.62 6.85
N ARG A 219 -5.40 16.14 7.97
CA ARG A 219 -4.64 16.35 9.18
C ARG A 219 -4.30 15.06 9.92
N PHE A 220 -5.30 14.22 10.15
CA PHE A 220 -5.13 12.94 10.82
C PHE A 220 -5.10 11.82 9.78
N ILE A 221 -3.92 11.27 9.52
CA ILE A 221 -3.73 10.22 8.52
C ILE A 221 -3.53 8.89 9.23
N GLU A 222 -4.39 7.91 8.90
CA GLU A 222 -4.19 6.52 9.28
C GLU A 222 -2.88 6.01 8.68
N ILE A 223 -1.98 5.56 9.55
CA ILE A 223 -0.67 5.01 9.15
C ILE A 223 -0.59 3.50 9.31
N TRP A 224 -1.39 2.90 10.21
CA TRP A 224 -1.37 1.45 10.46
C TRP A 224 -2.72 0.95 10.94
N ASN A 225 -3.22 -0.13 10.36
CA ASN A 225 -4.39 -0.86 10.81
C ASN A 225 -3.98 -2.22 11.36
N ILE A 226 -4.47 -2.59 12.55
CA ILE A 226 -4.22 -3.87 13.21
C ILE A 226 -5.57 -4.56 13.41
N VAL A 227 -5.77 -5.67 12.72
CA VAL A 227 -7.03 -6.42 12.71
C VAL A 227 -6.92 -7.64 13.63
N PHE A 228 -7.90 -7.78 14.50
CA PHE A 228 -8.03 -8.92 15.42
C PHE A 228 -9.00 -9.93 14.79
N MET A 229 -8.46 -10.87 14.01
CA MET A 229 -9.22 -11.93 13.36
C MET A 229 -9.72 -12.94 14.40
N GLN A 230 -10.93 -12.76 14.87
CA GLN A 230 -11.52 -13.60 15.92
C GLN A 230 -12.86 -14.21 15.54
N ASN A 231 -13.45 -13.80 14.41
CA ASN A 231 -14.73 -14.30 13.93
C ASN A 231 -14.65 -14.67 12.43
N GLU A 232 -15.61 -15.48 12.02
CA GLU A 232 -15.89 -15.78 10.61
C GLU A 232 -17.36 -15.47 10.32
N GLN A 233 -17.61 -14.73 9.24
CA GLN A 233 -18.95 -14.46 8.74
C GLN A 233 -19.31 -15.45 7.65
N PHE A 234 -20.52 -15.98 7.70
CA PHE A 234 -21.09 -16.96 6.77
C PHE A 234 -22.12 -16.31 5.83
N GLU A 235 -22.48 -17.03 4.75
CA GLU A 235 -23.45 -16.55 3.74
C GLU A 235 -24.83 -16.22 4.31
N ASP A 236 -25.24 -16.89 5.39
CA ASP A 236 -26.49 -16.62 6.11
C ASP A 236 -26.44 -15.37 7.00
N GLY A 237 -25.32 -14.67 7.00
CA GLY A 237 -25.07 -13.51 7.87
C GLY A 237 -24.68 -13.88 9.30
N ALA A 238 -24.63 -15.15 9.66
CA ALA A 238 -24.19 -15.59 10.97
C ALA A 238 -22.71 -15.32 11.18
N MET A 239 -22.36 -14.85 12.36
CA MET A 239 -20.98 -14.63 12.78
C MET A 239 -20.64 -15.67 13.86
N ARG A 240 -19.53 -16.40 13.68
CA ARG A 240 -19.06 -17.41 14.62
C ARG A 240 -17.62 -17.13 15.00
N ALA A 241 -17.28 -17.43 16.25
CA ALA A 241 -15.88 -17.33 16.69
C ALA A 241 -15.00 -18.31 15.90
N LEU A 242 -13.82 -17.84 15.49
CA LEU A 242 -12.77 -18.71 14.95
C LEU A 242 -12.17 -19.55 16.07
N ASP A 243 -11.85 -20.80 15.77
CA ASP A 243 -11.12 -21.67 16.71
C ASP A 243 -9.72 -21.12 17.03
N MET A 244 -9.17 -20.32 16.13
CA MET A 244 -7.84 -19.76 16.20
C MET A 244 -7.91 -18.23 16.03
N GLN A 245 -7.59 -17.51 17.09
CA GLN A 245 -7.45 -16.05 17.04
C GLN A 245 -6.14 -15.68 16.32
N SER A 246 -6.21 -14.74 15.40
CA SER A 246 -5.09 -14.38 14.55
C SER A 246 -4.96 -12.87 14.41
N ILE A 247 -3.76 -12.42 14.03
CA ILE A 247 -3.43 -11.01 13.75
C ILE A 247 -3.18 -10.84 12.27
N ASP A 248 -3.82 -9.83 11.70
CA ASP A 248 -3.55 -9.26 10.40
C ASP A 248 -3.25 -7.77 10.56
N THR A 249 -2.20 -7.26 9.94
CA THR A 249 -1.91 -5.83 9.97
C THR A 249 -1.59 -5.28 8.59
N GLY A 250 -1.86 -3.99 8.40
CA GLY A 250 -1.55 -3.29 7.15
C GLY A 250 -1.10 -1.85 7.40
N MET A 251 0.16 -1.57 7.03
CA MET A 251 0.76 -0.24 7.02
C MET A 251 1.11 0.14 5.59
N GLY A 252 0.59 1.26 5.08
CA GLY A 252 0.98 1.76 3.76
C GLY A 252 2.43 2.24 3.75
N LEU A 253 3.30 1.60 2.95
CA LEU A 253 4.72 1.97 2.86
C LEU A 253 4.88 3.42 2.39
N GLU A 254 4.09 3.87 1.43
CA GLU A 254 4.12 5.25 0.93
C GLU A 254 3.72 6.25 2.02
N ARG A 255 2.71 5.93 2.85
CA ARG A 255 2.26 6.80 3.96
C ARG A 255 3.32 6.93 5.04
N ILE A 256 3.82 5.81 5.57
CA ILE A 256 4.88 5.85 6.58
C ILE A 256 6.18 6.40 6.01
N GLY A 257 6.46 6.17 4.72
CA GLY A 257 7.60 6.73 4.00
C GLY A 257 7.55 8.25 3.95
N ALA A 258 6.41 8.83 3.59
CA ALA A 258 6.21 10.27 3.58
C ALA A 258 6.43 10.87 4.98
N LEU A 259 5.81 10.27 5.99
CA LEU A 259 5.92 10.72 7.38
C LEU A 259 7.39 10.73 7.85
N LEU A 260 8.12 9.64 7.66
CA LEU A 260 9.52 9.52 8.10
C LEU A 260 10.49 10.40 7.28
N GLN A 261 10.12 10.78 6.06
CA GLN A 261 10.83 11.78 5.26
C GLN A 261 10.42 13.23 5.60
N GLY A 262 9.55 13.43 6.60
CA GLY A 262 9.06 14.75 7.01
C GLY A 262 8.13 15.39 5.96
N ARG A 263 7.42 14.56 5.18
CA ARG A 263 6.46 14.97 4.16
C ARG A 263 5.03 14.64 4.61
N HIS A 264 4.10 15.46 4.16
CA HIS A 264 2.67 15.20 4.32
C HIS A 264 2.12 14.38 3.14
N ASP A 265 2.59 14.66 1.93
CA ASP A 265 2.10 14.12 0.68
C ASP A 265 2.95 12.92 0.24
N ASN A 266 2.32 11.78 -0.05
CA ASN A 266 2.99 10.58 -0.53
C ASN A 266 3.73 10.81 -1.86
N TYR A 267 3.26 11.75 -2.67
CA TYR A 267 3.88 12.12 -3.95
C TYR A 267 5.19 12.89 -3.79
N ASP A 268 5.49 13.38 -2.59
CA ASP A 268 6.76 14.05 -2.25
C ASP A 268 7.83 13.08 -1.71
N THR A 269 7.52 11.78 -1.58
CA THR A 269 8.52 10.77 -1.22
C THR A 269 9.57 10.63 -2.31
N ASP A 270 10.76 10.17 -1.94
CA ASP A 270 11.90 10.02 -2.85
C ASP A 270 11.54 9.20 -4.11
N THR A 271 10.84 8.07 -3.95
CA THR A 271 10.43 7.22 -5.08
C THR A 271 9.41 7.90 -5.98
N MET A 272 8.35 8.47 -5.41
CA MET A 272 7.30 9.13 -6.20
C MET A 272 7.82 10.40 -6.86
N ARG A 273 8.63 11.18 -6.16
CA ARG A 273 9.24 12.40 -6.70
C ARG A 273 10.13 12.12 -7.90
N ALA A 274 10.92 11.05 -7.85
CA ALA A 274 11.76 10.65 -8.99
C ALA A 274 10.92 10.33 -10.25
N LEU A 275 9.78 9.64 -10.09
CA LEU A 275 8.86 9.34 -11.20
C LEU A 275 8.16 10.59 -11.73
N ILE A 276 7.77 11.52 -10.85
CA ILE A 276 7.18 12.81 -11.21
C ILE A 276 8.18 13.66 -12.01
N GLU A 277 9.44 13.73 -11.58
CA GLU A 277 10.49 14.47 -12.29
C GLU A 277 10.81 13.84 -13.65
N ALA A 278 10.81 12.50 -13.76
CA ALA A 278 10.95 11.81 -15.03
C ALA A 278 9.79 12.15 -15.99
N SER A 279 8.56 12.19 -15.48
CA SER A 279 7.38 12.62 -16.24
C SER A 279 7.51 14.07 -16.73
N ALA A 280 7.93 14.98 -15.85
CA ALA A 280 8.13 16.38 -16.15
C ALA A 280 9.21 16.57 -17.24
N HIS A 281 10.33 15.85 -17.11
CA HIS A 281 11.38 15.85 -18.12
C HIS A 281 10.87 15.33 -19.47
N ALA A 282 10.13 14.21 -19.48
CA ALA A 282 9.63 13.59 -20.71
C ALA A 282 8.59 14.46 -21.44
N THR A 283 7.85 15.30 -20.72
CA THR A 283 6.83 16.21 -21.26
C THR A 283 7.30 17.65 -21.41
N SER A 284 8.51 17.98 -20.92
CA SER A 284 9.07 19.33 -20.88
C SER A 284 8.18 20.34 -20.16
N THR A 285 7.63 19.92 -19.02
CA THR A 285 6.72 20.72 -18.19
C THR A 285 7.24 20.80 -16.74
N ASP A 286 6.73 21.75 -15.98
CA ASP A 286 7.09 21.95 -14.57
C ASP A 286 6.36 20.93 -13.68
N PRO A 287 7.07 20.10 -12.87
CA PRO A 287 6.46 19.12 -11.99
C PRO A 287 5.62 19.74 -10.87
N ASP A 288 5.92 20.98 -10.45
CA ASP A 288 5.29 21.68 -9.34
C ASP A 288 4.32 22.79 -9.80
N GLY A 289 4.17 22.96 -11.11
CA GLY A 289 3.29 23.94 -11.71
C GLY A 289 1.80 23.56 -11.67
N ALA A 290 0.99 24.28 -12.40
CA ALA A 290 -0.47 24.07 -12.48
C ALA A 290 -0.86 22.64 -12.98
N GLY A 291 0.07 21.95 -13.63
CA GLY A 291 -0.10 20.58 -14.12
C GLY A 291 0.37 19.48 -13.16
N ASN A 292 0.69 19.77 -11.90
CA ASN A 292 1.26 18.80 -10.96
C ASN A 292 0.40 17.53 -10.79
N VAL A 293 -0.93 17.67 -10.77
CA VAL A 293 -1.88 16.55 -10.70
C VAL A 293 -1.66 15.54 -11.82
N HIS A 294 -1.34 16.02 -13.03
CA HIS A 294 -1.10 15.14 -14.18
C HIS A 294 0.14 14.29 -13.97
N HIS A 295 1.22 14.86 -13.43
CA HIS A 295 2.44 14.12 -13.12
C HIS A 295 2.25 13.07 -12.03
N ARG A 296 1.44 13.39 -11.00
CA ARG A 296 1.06 12.46 -9.93
C ARG A 296 0.31 11.24 -10.49
N VAL A 297 -0.69 11.48 -11.33
CA VAL A 297 -1.44 10.40 -12.00
C VAL A 297 -0.53 9.54 -12.87
N ILE A 298 0.35 10.15 -13.67
CA ILE A 298 1.31 9.44 -14.52
C ILE A 298 2.25 8.58 -13.68
N ALA A 299 2.81 9.11 -12.60
CA ALA A 299 3.72 8.39 -11.71
C ALA A 299 3.05 7.19 -11.04
N ASP A 300 1.86 7.37 -10.47
CA ASP A 300 1.09 6.29 -9.86
C ASP A 300 0.73 5.21 -10.88
N HIS A 301 0.17 5.60 -12.02
CA HIS A 301 -0.30 4.66 -13.04
C HIS A 301 0.84 3.96 -13.78
N LEU A 302 2.02 4.57 -13.85
CA LEU A 302 3.22 3.89 -14.34
C LEU A 302 3.56 2.68 -13.47
N ARG A 303 3.48 2.82 -12.13
CA ARG A 303 3.71 1.70 -11.21
C ARG A 303 2.69 0.59 -11.44
N SER A 304 1.40 0.90 -11.31
CA SER A 304 0.34 -0.11 -11.42
C SER A 304 0.35 -0.83 -12.77
N THR A 305 0.48 -0.11 -13.87
CA THR A 305 0.47 -0.72 -15.20
C THR A 305 1.70 -1.57 -15.46
N SER A 306 2.88 -1.10 -15.05
CA SER A 306 4.13 -1.84 -15.25
C SER A 306 4.16 -3.14 -14.46
N PHE A 307 3.74 -3.14 -13.20
CA PHE A 307 3.65 -4.36 -12.39
C PHE A 307 2.62 -5.34 -12.94
N LEU A 308 1.43 -4.88 -13.33
CA LEU A 308 0.42 -5.75 -13.92
C LEU A 308 0.88 -6.39 -15.23
N ILE A 309 1.56 -5.62 -16.11
CA ILE A 309 2.11 -6.16 -17.36
C ILE A 309 3.25 -7.14 -17.05
N ALA A 310 4.14 -6.84 -16.11
CA ALA A 310 5.21 -7.75 -15.70
C ALA A 310 4.68 -9.11 -15.20
N GLU A 311 3.49 -9.12 -14.62
CA GLU A 311 2.80 -10.33 -14.18
C GLU A 311 1.89 -10.98 -15.24
N GLY A 312 1.94 -10.49 -16.48
CA GLY A 312 1.27 -11.11 -17.64
C GLY A 312 -0.13 -10.61 -17.92
N VAL A 313 -0.60 -9.53 -17.26
CA VAL A 313 -1.88 -8.90 -17.61
C VAL A 313 -1.66 -8.05 -18.86
N LEU A 314 -2.46 -8.27 -19.90
CA LEU A 314 -2.42 -7.48 -21.13
C LEU A 314 -3.72 -6.68 -21.31
N PRO A 315 -3.67 -5.48 -21.94
CA PRO A 315 -4.86 -4.66 -22.17
C PRO A 315 -5.91 -5.40 -22.99
N SER A 316 -7.15 -5.45 -22.49
CA SER A 316 -8.27 -6.08 -23.18
C SER A 316 -9.56 -5.30 -22.99
N ASN A 317 -10.69 -5.81 -23.49
CA ASN A 317 -12.00 -5.16 -23.38
C ASN A 317 -12.81 -5.66 -22.17
N GLU A 318 -12.32 -6.64 -21.44
CA GLU A 318 -13.01 -7.25 -20.30
C GLU A 318 -12.04 -7.69 -19.20
N GLY A 319 -12.57 -7.98 -18.01
CA GLY A 319 -11.83 -8.54 -16.91
C GLY A 319 -10.65 -7.64 -16.45
N ARG A 320 -9.56 -8.27 -16.01
CA ARG A 320 -8.35 -7.59 -15.53
C ARG A 320 -7.69 -6.71 -16.60
N GLY A 321 -7.71 -7.17 -17.86
CA GLY A 321 -7.14 -6.40 -18.97
C GLY A 321 -7.93 -5.12 -19.28
N TYR A 322 -9.23 -5.09 -19.04
CA TYR A 322 -10.03 -3.87 -19.13
C TYR A 322 -9.63 -2.86 -18.05
N VAL A 323 -9.48 -3.31 -16.80
CA VAL A 323 -9.03 -2.43 -15.71
C VAL A 323 -7.63 -1.87 -16.00
N LEU A 324 -6.69 -2.73 -16.41
CA LEU A 324 -5.37 -2.30 -16.85
C LEU A 324 -5.46 -1.23 -17.95
N ARG A 325 -6.23 -1.47 -19.00
CA ARG A 325 -6.41 -0.51 -20.10
C ARG A 325 -7.01 0.82 -19.62
N ARG A 326 -7.95 0.79 -18.68
CA ARG A 326 -8.54 1.99 -18.08
C ARG A 326 -7.48 2.82 -17.35
N ILE A 327 -6.62 2.20 -16.56
CA ILE A 327 -5.52 2.86 -15.86
C ILE A 327 -4.53 3.44 -16.87
N MET A 328 -4.10 2.65 -17.86
CA MET A 328 -3.19 3.10 -18.92
C MET A 328 -3.72 4.35 -19.63
N ARG A 329 -4.97 4.31 -20.09
CA ARG A 329 -5.59 5.43 -20.83
C ARG A 329 -5.80 6.67 -19.97
N ARG A 330 -6.04 6.49 -18.66
CA ARG A 330 -6.11 7.64 -17.74
C ARG A 330 -4.75 8.35 -17.68
N ALA A 331 -3.65 7.62 -17.51
CA ALA A 331 -2.31 8.21 -17.54
C ALA A 331 -1.98 8.88 -18.89
N MET A 332 -2.31 8.21 -19.98
CA MET A 332 -2.08 8.72 -21.35
C MET A 332 -2.88 10.00 -21.62
N ARG A 333 -4.11 10.10 -21.10
CA ARG A 333 -4.91 11.34 -21.17
C ARG A 333 -4.22 12.46 -20.39
N HIS A 334 -3.68 12.17 -19.20
CA HIS A 334 -2.96 13.16 -18.40
C HIS A 334 -1.66 13.60 -19.10
N ALA A 335 -0.94 12.69 -19.77
CA ALA A 335 0.20 13.05 -20.61
C ALA A 335 -0.19 13.97 -21.78
N HIS A 336 -1.31 13.68 -22.43
CA HIS A 336 -1.87 14.56 -23.49
C HIS A 336 -2.21 15.96 -22.95
N LEU A 337 -2.81 16.07 -21.76
CA LEU A 337 -3.11 17.36 -21.12
C LEU A 337 -1.86 18.17 -20.76
N LEU A 338 -0.72 17.53 -20.56
CA LEU A 338 0.59 18.17 -20.42
C LEU A 338 1.20 18.59 -21.77
N GLY A 339 0.50 18.36 -22.89
CA GLY A 339 0.96 18.71 -24.22
C GLY A 339 1.86 17.70 -24.91
N ALA A 340 1.95 16.47 -24.39
CA ALA A 340 2.76 15.41 -24.99
C ALA A 340 2.24 15.05 -26.39
N LYS A 341 3.10 15.21 -27.41
CA LYS A 341 2.78 14.86 -28.80
C LYS A 341 3.04 13.40 -29.12
N ASP A 342 4.08 12.84 -28.53
CA ASP A 342 4.51 11.45 -28.72
C ASP A 342 4.18 10.60 -27.50
N PRO A 343 4.14 9.26 -27.61
CA PRO A 343 3.98 8.35 -26.47
C PRO A 343 5.04 8.58 -25.38
N VAL A 344 4.62 8.73 -24.14
CA VAL A 344 5.46 9.10 -22.98
C VAL A 344 5.66 7.94 -22.03
N MET A 345 4.61 7.16 -21.74
CA MET A 345 4.61 6.19 -20.65
C MET A 345 5.77 5.18 -20.72
N HIS A 346 6.04 4.63 -21.91
CA HIS A 346 7.12 3.66 -22.09
C HIS A 346 8.52 4.24 -21.80
N ARG A 347 8.71 5.56 -21.97
CA ARG A 347 9.97 6.25 -21.71
C ARG A 347 10.30 6.40 -20.24
N LEU A 348 9.29 6.24 -19.37
CA LEU A 348 9.41 6.35 -17.92
C LEU A 348 9.77 5.02 -17.24
N VAL A 349 9.62 3.89 -17.94
CA VAL A 349 9.88 2.54 -17.41
C VAL A 349 11.31 2.37 -16.86
N PRO A 350 12.37 2.88 -17.52
CA PRO A 350 13.73 2.80 -16.98
C PRO A 350 13.86 3.46 -15.59
N GLU A 351 13.19 4.60 -15.37
CA GLU A 351 13.20 5.26 -14.08
C GLU A 351 12.49 4.43 -13.00
N LEU A 352 11.34 3.85 -13.33
CA LEU A 352 10.63 2.94 -12.42
C LEU A 352 11.51 1.75 -12.01
N ILE A 353 12.21 1.14 -12.98
CA ILE A 353 13.14 0.03 -12.71
C ILE A 353 14.30 0.50 -11.82
N ARG A 354 14.80 1.71 -12.00
CA ARG A 354 15.84 2.28 -11.14
C ARG A 354 15.37 2.44 -9.69
N GLN A 355 14.11 2.83 -9.48
CA GLN A 355 13.55 3.05 -8.14
C GLN A 355 13.15 1.74 -7.43
N MET A 356 12.56 0.80 -8.15
CA MET A 356 11.91 -0.38 -7.54
C MET A 356 12.48 -1.72 -8.02
N GLY A 357 13.31 -1.75 -9.05
CA GLY A 357 13.77 -2.99 -9.69
C GLY A 357 14.72 -3.85 -8.84
N GLU A 358 15.37 -3.28 -7.83
CA GLU A 358 16.18 -4.04 -6.88
C GLU A 358 15.31 -4.96 -6.01
N HIS A 359 14.18 -4.44 -5.51
CA HIS A 359 13.23 -5.21 -4.69
C HIS A 359 12.29 -6.06 -5.53
N TYR A 360 12.02 -5.64 -6.78
CA TYR A 360 11.10 -6.28 -7.71
C TYR A 360 11.77 -6.59 -9.05
N PRO A 361 12.60 -7.65 -9.12
CA PRO A 361 13.35 -8.01 -10.32
C PRO A 361 12.49 -8.32 -11.55
N GLU A 362 11.21 -8.63 -11.34
CA GLU A 362 10.24 -8.84 -12.42
C GLU A 362 10.06 -7.62 -13.32
N LEU A 363 10.21 -6.41 -12.80
CA LEU A 363 10.18 -5.18 -13.61
C LEU A 363 11.33 -5.17 -14.63
N GLY A 364 12.54 -5.53 -14.19
CA GLY A 364 13.70 -5.63 -15.07
C GLY A 364 13.56 -6.72 -16.12
N ARG A 365 13.10 -7.91 -15.69
CA ARG A 365 12.84 -9.04 -16.60
C ARG A 365 11.75 -8.74 -17.62
N GLY A 366 10.70 -8.02 -17.21
CA GLY A 366 9.56 -7.65 -18.04
C GLY A 366 9.75 -6.37 -18.85
N LYS A 367 10.88 -5.68 -18.74
CA LYS A 367 11.11 -4.33 -19.33
C LYS A 367 10.63 -4.20 -20.75
N ALA A 368 11.08 -5.08 -21.66
CA ALA A 368 10.75 -5.02 -23.07
C ALA A 368 9.24 -5.15 -23.32
N LEU A 369 8.57 -6.10 -22.62
CA LEU A 369 7.13 -6.30 -22.73
C LEU A 369 6.36 -5.09 -22.20
N ILE A 370 6.80 -4.51 -21.09
CA ILE A 370 6.18 -3.33 -20.47
C ILE A 370 6.27 -2.13 -21.44
N GLU A 371 7.48 -1.83 -21.93
CA GLU A 371 7.72 -0.71 -22.85
C GLU A 371 6.93 -0.86 -24.15
N GLU A 372 6.92 -2.05 -24.76
CA GLU A 372 6.19 -2.32 -25.99
C GLU A 372 4.68 -2.19 -25.80
N THR A 373 4.13 -2.77 -24.73
CA THR A 373 2.69 -2.75 -24.42
C THR A 373 2.22 -1.31 -24.16
N LEU A 374 2.95 -0.55 -23.34
CA LEU A 374 2.64 0.86 -23.06
C LEU A 374 2.68 1.70 -24.33
N LYS A 375 3.75 1.57 -25.14
CA LYS A 375 3.90 2.32 -26.37
C LYS A 375 2.80 2.01 -27.39
N ALA A 376 2.47 0.74 -27.57
CA ALA A 376 1.45 0.31 -28.51
C ALA A 376 0.05 0.82 -28.13
N GLU A 377 -0.33 0.70 -26.85
CA GLU A 377 -1.65 1.16 -26.38
C GLU A 377 -1.73 2.71 -26.42
N GLU A 378 -0.64 3.42 -26.06
CA GLU A 378 -0.63 4.89 -26.11
C GLU A 378 -0.73 5.41 -27.52
N THR A 379 -0.02 4.81 -28.48
CA THR A 379 -0.12 5.16 -29.91
C THR A 379 -1.53 4.98 -30.43
N ARG A 380 -2.17 3.84 -30.09
CA ARG A 380 -3.55 3.56 -30.48
C ARG A 380 -4.54 4.53 -29.84
N PHE A 381 -4.36 4.82 -28.55
CA PHE A 381 -5.25 5.71 -27.81
C PHE A 381 -5.16 7.16 -28.31
N LYS A 382 -3.96 7.66 -28.62
CA LYS A 382 -3.78 9.00 -29.19
C LYS A 382 -4.56 9.16 -30.50
N ALA A 383 -4.49 8.21 -31.40
CA ALA A 383 -5.25 8.25 -32.65
C ALA A 383 -6.77 8.27 -32.42
N THR A 384 -7.25 7.63 -31.34
CA THR A 384 -8.66 7.66 -30.96
C THR A 384 -9.03 9.00 -30.33
N LEU A 385 -8.17 9.55 -29.49
CA LEU A 385 -8.37 10.84 -28.83
C LEU A 385 -8.40 11.98 -29.83
N ASP A 386 -7.45 12.04 -30.76
CA ASP A 386 -7.38 13.07 -31.80
C ASP A 386 -8.63 13.07 -32.68
N ARG A 387 -9.12 11.87 -33.07
CA ARG A 387 -10.38 11.73 -33.82
C ARG A 387 -11.59 12.21 -33.01
N GLY A 388 -11.65 11.87 -31.72
CA GLY A 388 -12.74 12.31 -30.83
C GLY A 388 -12.79 13.83 -30.65
N LEU A 389 -11.64 14.46 -30.48
CA LEU A 389 -11.52 15.92 -30.37
C LEU A 389 -11.95 16.63 -31.66
N THR A 390 -11.50 16.13 -32.82
CA THR A 390 -11.90 16.69 -34.13
C THR A 390 -13.44 16.66 -34.30
N LEU A 391 -14.10 15.57 -33.89
CA LEU A 391 -15.56 15.45 -33.97
C LEU A 391 -16.32 16.36 -32.98
N LEU A 392 -15.65 16.82 -31.93
CA LEU A 392 -16.25 17.77 -30.97
C LEU A 392 -16.10 19.22 -31.41
N ASP A 393 -15.11 19.50 -32.25
CA ASP A 393 -14.84 20.83 -32.82
C ASP A 393 -15.67 21.11 -34.08
N GLU A 394 -16.26 20.06 -34.72
CA GLU A 394 -17.21 20.13 -35.81
C GLU A 394 -18.69 20.34 -35.30
#